data_d8d64da23354af10208c30f12a1d86f1
#
_entry.id   d8d64da23354af10208c30f12a1d86f1
#
_cell.length_a   1.000
_cell.length_b   1.000
_cell.length_c   1.000
_cell.angle_alpha   90.00
_cell.angle_beta   90.00
_cell.angle_gamma   90.00
#
_symmetry.space_group_name_H-M   'P 1'
#
loop_
_entity.id
_entity.type
_entity.pdbx_description
1 polymer ?
#
loop_
_entity_poly.entity_id
_entity_poly.type
_entity_poly.pdbx_seq_one_letter_code
_entity_poly.pdbx_strand_id
1 'polypeptide(L)'
;VHGIIRRASLIYTARIDHIFDKLSLHYGDLTDSTNLVSVIKEVEPDEIYNLGAQSHVKVSFEIPEYTGQVDGLGTLRILEAVRLLGMEDKVRIYQASTSELYGLVQEVPQRETTPFYPRSPYGVAKLYGYWIVKNYRESYGLHASSGILFNHESPRRGETFVTRKITRGLSRISVGEQDVLSLGNLDARRDWGHAKDFVEAMWLMLQQDKPDDYVIATGEQYSVRDLSLIHISEPTRPLYISY
;
A
#
# COMPACT_ATOMS: atom_id res chain seq x y z
N VAL A 1 18.39 4.81 7.76
CA VAL A 1 17.25 4.69 6.86
C VAL A 1 16.70 6.07 6.57
N HIS A 2 16.46 6.38 5.28
CA HIS A 2 15.90 7.65 4.82
C HIS A 2 14.42 7.49 4.50
N GLY A 3 13.61 8.50 4.80
CA GLY A 3 12.18 8.51 4.51
C GLY A 3 11.74 9.82 3.88
N ILE A 4 10.82 9.75 2.91
CA ILE A 4 10.19 10.94 2.33
C ILE A 4 8.83 11.15 3.00
N ILE A 5 8.60 12.35 3.50
CA ILE A 5 7.32 12.79 4.06
C ILE A 5 6.81 14.04 3.33
N ARG A 6 5.51 14.11 3.10
CA ARG A 6 4.91 15.32 2.54
C ARG A 6 4.95 16.47 3.56
N ARG A 7 5.25 17.67 3.08
CA ARG A 7 5.10 18.85 3.90
C ARG A 7 3.61 19.12 4.16
N ALA A 8 3.26 19.27 5.41
CA ALA A 8 1.93 19.64 5.85
C ALA A 8 2.02 20.70 6.98
N SER A 9 0.93 21.40 7.23
CA SER A 9 0.85 22.37 8.33
C SER A 9 0.84 21.72 9.72
N LEU A 10 0.54 20.41 9.79
CA LEU A 10 0.59 19.62 11.00
C LEU A 10 1.62 18.49 10.86
N ILE A 11 2.19 18.09 11.99
CA ILE A 11 3.14 16.96 12.04
C ILE A 11 2.35 15.65 12.15
N TYR A 12 2.54 14.75 11.18
CA TYR A 12 1.87 13.44 11.13
C TYR A 12 2.89 12.29 11.24
N THR A 13 3.60 12.22 12.35
CA THR A 13 4.65 11.21 12.58
C THR A 13 4.24 10.10 13.54
N ALA A 14 3.02 10.10 14.07
CA ALA A 14 2.54 9.19 15.11
C ALA A 14 2.84 7.68 14.83
N ARG A 15 2.91 7.29 13.55
CA ARG A 15 3.24 5.90 13.18
C ARG A 15 4.73 5.58 13.29
N ILE A 16 5.60 6.59 13.30
CA ILE A 16 7.06 6.46 13.31
C ILE A 16 7.73 7.10 14.52
N ASP A 17 6.97 7.75 15.43
CA ASP A 17 7.53 8.44 16.61
C ASP A 17 8.45 7.55 17.43
N HIS A 18 8.13 6.27 17.57
CA HIS A 18 8.92 5.29 18.33
C HIS A 18 10.30 4.92 17.70
N ILE A 19 10.53 5.32 16.46
CA ILE A 19 11.78 5.11 15.70
C ILE A 19 12.27 6.41 15.07
N PHE A 20 11.71 7.55 15.46
CA PHE A 20 11.97 8.84 14.82
C PHE A 20 13.46 9.16 14.77
N ASP A 21 14.18 8.94 15.87
CA ASP A 21 15.62 9.16 15.97
C ASP A 21 16.49 8.24 15.10
N LYS A 22 15.90 7.17 14.54
CA LYS A 22 16.58 6.23 13.65
C LYS A 22 16.37 6.55 12.16
N LEU A 23 15.61 7.61 11.87
CA LEU A 23 15.20 7.99 10.51
C LEU A 23 15.77 9.35 10.12
N SER A 24 16.31 9.45 8.92
CA SER A 24 16.61 10.72 8.25
C SER A 24 15.42 11.07 7.36
N LEU A 25 14.64 12.08 7.73
CA LEU A 25 13.42 12.44 7.01
C LEU A 25 13.68 13.61 6.06
N HIS A 26 13.23 13.46 4.82
CA HIS A 26 13.27 14.48 3.77
C HIS A 26 11.84 14.91 3.42
N TYR A 27 11.65 16.21 3.18
CA TYR A 27 10.37 16.67 2.63
C TYR A 27 10.34 16.44 1.13
N GLY A 28 9.27 15.79 0.65
CA GLY A 28 9.07 15.53 -0.76
C GLY A 28 7.64 15.13 -1.09
N ASP A 29 7.32 15.13 -2.38
CA ASP A 29 6.02 14.71 -2.91
C ASP A 29 6.22 13.93 -4.20
N LEU A 30 5.47 12.85 -4.41
CA LEU A 30 5.52 12.05 -5.64
C LEU A 30 5.06 12.84 -6.88
N THR A 31 4.47 14.02 -6.69
CA THR A 31 4.09 14.93 -7.78
C THR A 31 5.20 15.90 -8.18
N ASP A 32 6.31 15.94 -7.44
CA ASP A 32 7.45 16.87 -7.68
C ASP A 32 8.70 16.09 -8.14
N SER A 33 8.92 16.07 -9.45
CA SER A 33 10.07 15.37 -10.07
C SER A 33 11.41 15.95 -9.63
N THR A 34 11.53 17.27 -9.54
CA THR A 34 12.79 17.92 -9.21
C THR A 34 13.21 17.68 -7.78
N ASN A 35 12.25 17.68 -6.86
CA ASN A 35 12.47 17.33 -5.47
C ASN A 35 12.91 15.85 -5.34
N LEU A 36 12.22 14.91 -6.01
CA LEU A 36 12.60 13.49 -5.97
C LEU A 36 14.02 13.25 -6.49
N VAL A 37 14.40 13.86 -7.62
CA VAL A 37 15.77 13.78 -8.16
C VAL A 37 16.77 14.33 -7.13
N SER A 38 16.48 15.46 -6.50
CA SER A 38 17.36 16.08 -5.50
C SER A 38 17.57 15.17 -4.28
N VAL A 39 16.49 14.60 -3.73
CA VAL A 39 16.56 13.71 -2.57
C VAL A 39 17.29 12.42 -2.90
N ILE A 40 16.99 11.78 -4.05
CA ILE A 40 17.67 10.53 -4.45
C ILE A 40 19.16 10.79 -4.70
N LYS A 41 19.52 11.93 -5.31
CA LYS A 41 20.91 12.33 -5.48
C LYS A 41 21.66 12.56 -4.17
N GLU A 42 21.01 13.19 -3.20
CA GLU A 42 21.60 13.45 -1.88
C GLU A 42 21.81 12.17 -1.08
N VAL A 43 20.82 11.25 -1.13
CA VAL A 43 20.84 10.03 -0.33
C VAL A 43 21.68 8.93 -0.95
N GLU A 44 21.78 8.86 -2.28
CA GLU A 44 22.43 7.79 -3.04
C GLU A 44 22.03 6.37 -2.56
N PRO A 45 20.72 6.04 -2.49
CA PRO A 45 20.25 4.80 -1.86
C PRO A 45 20.70 3.56 -2.65
N ASP A 46 20.83 2.43 -1.95
CA ASP A 46 20.98 1.11 -2.55
C ASP A 46 19.61 0.48 -2.86
N GLU A 47 18.60 0.79 -2.03
CA GLU A 47 17.24 0.27 -2.18
C GLU A 47 16.20 1.39 -2.03
N ILE A 48 15.19 1.39 -2.89
CA ILE A 48 14.04 2.30 -2.82
C ILE A 48 12.76 1.49 -2.67
N TYR A 49 12.01 1.76 -1.59
CA TYR A 49 10.68 1.18 -1.35
C TYR A 49 9.61 2.25 -1.59
N ASN A 50 8.99 2.23 -2.78
CA ASN A 50 7.90 3.15 -3.09
C ASN A 50 6.57 2.63 -2.49
N LEU A 51 6.25 3.11 -1.30
CA LEU A 51 5.00 2.85 -0.59
C LEU A 51 4.03 4.05 -0.65
N GLY A 52 4.49 5.16 -1.25
CA GLY A 52 3.71 6.39 -1.36
C GLY A 52 2.50 6.22 -2.30
N ALA A 53 1.31 6.58 -1.82
CA ALA A 53 0.09 6.49 -2.61
C ALA A 53 -1.07 7.30 -2.02
N GLN A 54 -2.03 7.64 -2.86
CA GLN A 54 -3.42 7.89 -2.44
C GLN A 54 -4.13 6.53 -2.40
N SER A 55 -4.10 5.82 -1.29
CA SER A 55 -4.44 4.38 -1.20
C SER A 55 -5.92 4.10 -0.85
N HIS A 56 -6.76 5.11 -0.71
CA HIS A 56 -8.17 4.93 -0.35
C HIS A 56 -9.03 4.82 -1.61
N VAL A 57 -9.50 3.61 -1.93
CA VAL A 57 -10.27 3.32 -3.16
C VAL A 57 -11.46 4.25 -3.34
N LYS A 58 -12.30 4.47 -2.31
CA LYS A 58 -13.46 5.36 -2.42
C LYS A 58 -13.04 6.79 -2.77
N VAL A 59 -12.03 7.32 -2.10
CA VAL A 59 -11.52 8.68 -2.33
C VAL A 59 -10.98 8.85 -3.75
N SER A 60 -10.47 7.78 -4.39
CA SER A 60 -9.97 7.86 -5.76
C SER A 60 -11.06 8.26 -6.77
N PHE A 61 -12.34 7.99 -6.49
CA PHE A 61 -13.46 8.45 -7.31
C PHE A 61 -13.76 9.95 -7.14
N GLU A 62 -13.39 10.51 -5.98
CA GLU A 62 -13.60 11.92 -5.69
C GLU A 62 -12.44 12.78 -6.23
N ILE A 63 -11.21 12.25 -6.26
CA ILE A 63 -9.99 12.93 -6.71
C ILE A 63 -9.17 12.07 -7.70
N PRO A 64 -9.75 11.66 -8.85
CA PRO A 64 -9.11 10.72 -9.76
C PRO A 64 -7.82 11.25 -10.39
N GLU A 65 -7.75 12.53 -10.70
CA GLU A 65 -6.56 13.17 -11.27
C GLU A 65 -5.37 13.13 -10.29
N TYR A 66 -5.59 13.56 -9.05
CA TYR A 66 -4.56 13.49 -8.02
C TYR A 66 -4.10 12.05 -7.78
N THR A 67 -5.03 11.10 -7.75
CA THR A 67 -4.71 9.66 -7.64
C THR A 67 -3.82 9.20 -8.79
N GLY A 68 -4.13 9.58 -10.03
CA GLY A 68 -3.30 9.29 -11.19
C GLY A 68 -1.89 9.91 -11.12
N GLN A 69 -1.82 11.16 -10.67
CA GLN A 69 -0.55 11.89 -10.51
C GLN A 69 0.36 11.24 -9.45
N VAL A 70 -0.19 10.81 -8.33
CA VAL A 70 0.59 10.22 -7.23
C VAL A 70 0.91 8.76 -7.50
N ASP A 71 -0.10 7.94 -7.79
CA ASP A 71 0.02 6.49 -7.79
C ASP A 71 0.59 5.94 -9.13
N GLY A 72 0.26 6.60 -10.23
CA GLY A 72 0.76 6.26 -11.57
C GLY A 72 2.04 7.03 -11.91
N LEU A 73 1.91 8.32 -12.16
CA LEU A 73 3.05 9.16 -12.58
C LEU A 73 4.10 9.33 -11.49
N GLY A 74 3.73 9.23 -10.20
CA GLY A 74 4.70 9.23 -9.11
C GLY A 74 5.67 8.06 -9.19
N THR A 75 5.19 6.87 -9.59
CA THR A 75 6.05 5.71 -9.87
C THR A 75 7.04 6.01 -11.00
N LEU A 76 6.54 6.55 -12.13
CA LEU A 76 7.40 6.95 -13.26
C LEU A 76 8.48 7.95 -12.83
N ARG A 77 8.13 8.94 -12.00
CA ARG A 77 9.08 9.97 -11.53
C ARG A 77 10.24 9.39 -10.73
N ILE A 78 9.98 8.37 -9.89
CA ILE A 78 11.05 7.67 -9.16
C ILE A 78 11.96 6.91 -10.14
N LEU A 79 11.38 6.15 -11.08
CA LEU A 79 12.15 5.41 -12.07
C LEU A 79 13.02 6.34 -12.94
N GLU A 80 12.44 7.45 -13.42
CA GLU A 80 13.16 8.48 -14.17
C GLU A 80 14.25 9.17 -13.33
N ALA A 81 14.00 9.42 -12.05
CA ALA A 81 15.02 10.00 -11.17
C ALA A 81 16.26 9.09 -11.07
N VAL A 82 16.05 7.78 -10.88
CA VAL A 82 17.14 6.79 -10.84
C VAL A 82 17.89 6.76 -12.19
N ARG A 83 17.16 6.72 -13.31
CA ARG A 83 17.73 6.71 -14.65
C ARG A 83 18.51 7.99 -14.97
N LEU A 84 17.94 9.18 -14.69
CA LEU A 84 18.59 10.47 -14.93
C LEU A 84 19.87 10.66 -14.11
N LEU A 85 19.97 9.99 -12.96
CA LEU A 85 21.16 10.01 -12.11
C LEU A 85 22.20 8.94 -12.48
N GLY A 86 21.92 8.07 -13.47
CA GLY A 86 22.83 7.00 -13.88
C GLY A 86 23.01 5.95 -12.79
N MET A 87 21.93 5.63 -12.05
CA MET A 87 21.99 4.71 -10.89
C MET A 87 21.32 3.35 -11.20
N GLU A 88 21.07 3.03 -12.47
CA GLU A 88 20.32 1.84 -12.90
C GLU A 88 20.97 0.54 -12.43
N ASP A 89 22.30 0.47 -12.48
CA ASP A 89 23.05 -0.73 -12.07
C ASP A 89 23.24 -0.86 -10.56
N LYS A 90 22.95 0.21 -9.80
CA LYS A 90 23.17 0.26 -8.34
C LYS A 90 21.89 0.04 -7.56
N VAL A 91 20.80 0.73 -7.94
CA VAL A 91 19.60 0.87 -7.11
C VAL A 91 18.60 -0.25 -7.40
N ARG A 92 18.14 -0.91 -6.35
CA ARG A 92 17.02 -1.86 -6.41
C ARG A 92 15.72 -1.16 -5.99
N ILE A 93 14.66 -1.31 -6.77
CA ILE A 93 13.40 -0.60 -6.57
C ILE A 93 12.28 -1.58 -6.30
N TYR A 94 11.62 -1.42 -5.15
CA TYR A 94 10.35 -2.06 -4.83
C TYR A 94 9.20 -1.08 -5.11
N GLN A 95 8.24 -1.51 -5.92
CA GLN A 95 6.99 -0.80 -6.16
C GLN A 95 5.84 -1.51 -5.46
N ALA A 96 5.18 -0.82 -4.52
CA ALA A 96 3.95 -1.32 -3.93
C ALA A 96 2.82 -1.27 -4.96
N SER A 97 2.47 -2.44 -5.48
CA SER A 97 1.28 -2.66 -6.28
C SER A 97 0.12 -3.14 -5.39
N THR A 98 -0.93 -3.72 -5.95
CA THR A 98 -2.16 -4.00 -5.20
C THR A 98 -2.99 -5.09 -5.86
N SER A 99 -3.71 -5.89 -5.07
CA SER A 99 -4.71 -6.83 -5.56
C SER A 99 -5.89 -6.15 -6.31
N GLU A 100 -6.06 -4.83 -6.14
CA GLU A 100 -7.06 -4.04 -6.88
C GLU A 100 -6.77 -3.97 -8.40
N LEU A 101 -5.58 -4.40 -8.85
CA LEU A 101 -5.30 -4.61 -10.28
C LEU A 101 -6.24 -5.65 -10.88
N TYR A 102 -6.54 -6.72 -10.14
CA TYR A 102 -7.42 -7.79 -10.61
C TYR A 102 -8.87 -7.34 -10.76
N GLY A 103 -9.35 -6.45 -9.87
CA GLY A 103 -10.66 -5.81 -9.97
C GLY A 103 -11.80 -6.77 -10.21
N LEU A 104 -12.33 -6.82 -11.44
CA LEU A 104 -13.25 -7.87 -11.87
C LEU A 104 -12.45 -9.13 -12.18
N VAL A 105 -12.30 -9.97 -11.18
CA VAL A 105 -11.43 -11.15 -11.20
C VAL A 105 -11.71 -12.06 -12.39
N GLN A 106 -10.69 -12.38 -13.18
CA GLN A 106 -10.79 -13.21 -14.39
C GLN A 106 -10.40 -14.68 -14.14
N GLU A 107 -9.65 -14.95 -13.06
CA GLU A 107 -9.14 -16.27 -12.69
C GLU A 107 -9.07 -16.42 -11.17
N VAL A 108 -9.36 -17.60 -10.65
CA VAL A 108 -9.27 -17.94 -9.22
C VAL A 108 -8.52 -19.27 -9.06
N PRO A 109 -7.45 -19.35 -8.25
CA PRO A 109 -6.79 -18.23 -7.54
C PRO A 109 -6.06 -17.28 -8.50
N GLN A 110 -5.90 -16.01 -8.08
CA GLN A 110 -5.12 -15.03 -8.82
C GLN A 110 -3.62 -15.35 -8.77
N ARG A 111 -2.94 -15.03 -9.88
CA ARG A 111 -1.49 -15.23 -10.07
C ARG A 111 -0.90 -14.00 -10.76
N GLU A 112 0.41 -13.95 -10.91
CA GLU A 112 1.12 -12.90 -11.63
C GLU A 112 0.70 -12.81 -13.11
N THR A 113 0.24 -13.93 -13.68
CA THR A 113 -0.22 -14.03 -15.08
C THR A 113 -1.71 -13.80 -15.26
N THR A 114 -2.50 -13.69 -14.18
CA THR A 114 -3.93 -13.43 -14.24
C THR A 114 -4.20 -12.06 -14.87
N PRO A 115 -5.07 -11.97 -15.90
CA PRO A 115 -5.39 -10.71 -16.54
C PRO A 115 -5.95 -9.67 -15.55
N PHE A 116 -5.45 -8.45 -15.64
CA PHE A 116 -5.91 -7.35 -14.81
C PHE A 116 -7.18 -6.70 -15.39
N TYR A 117 -8.13 -6.37 -14.50
CA TYR A 117 -9.36 -5.66 -14.86
C TYR A 117 -9.77 -4.69 -13.74
N PRO A 118 -8.99 -3.60 -13.51
CA PRO A 118 -9.23 -2.69 -12.39
C PRO A 118 -10.62 -2.02 -12.48
N ARG A 119 -11.23 -1.77 -11.31
CA ARG A 119 -12.60 -1.25 -11.19
C ARG A 119 -12.67 0.09 -10.45
N SER A 120 -11.51 0.74 -10.24
CA SER A 120 -11.41 2.03 -9.58
C SER A 120 -10.32 2.89 -10.19
N PRO A 121 -10.40 4.23 -10.11
CA PRO A 121 -9.29 5.11 -10.51
C PRO A 121 -7.97 4.77 -9.79
N TYR A 122 -8.04 4.35 -8.52
CA TYR A 122 -6.88 3.83 -7.78
C TYR A 122 -6.27 2.60 -8.48
N GLY A 123 -7.08 1.59 -8.78
CA GLY A 123 -6.61 0.37 -9.46
C GLY A 123 -6.00 0.67 -10.84
N VAL A 124 -6.61 1.59 -11.61
CA VAL A 124 -6.09 2.02 -12.92
C VAL A 124 -4.75 2.75 -12.77
N ALA A 125 -4.62 3.65 -11.80
CA ALA A 125 -3.36 4.36 -11.54
C ALA A 125 -2.24 3.40 -11.11
N LYS A 126 -2.55 2.44 -10.24
CA LYS A 126 -1.61 1.39 -9.81
C LYS A 126 -1.26 0.44 -10.98
N LEU A 127 -2.17 0.19 -11.91
CA LEU A 127 -1.91 -0.60 -13.11
C LEU A 127 -0.90 0.10 -14.04
N TYR A 128 -1.02 1.41 -14.21
CA TYR A 128 0.02 2.18 -14.89
C TYR A 128 1.37 2.02 -14.19
N GLY A 129 1.41 2.17 -12.86
CA GLY A 129 2.63 1.98 -12.06
C GLY A 129 3.25 0.59 -12.23
N TYR A 130 2.44 -0.46 -12.25
CA TYR A 130 2.89 -1.83 -12.51
C TYR A 130 3.55 -1.98 -13.90
N TRP A 131 2.87 -1.53 -14.95
CA TRP A 131 3.38 -1.67 -16.31
C TRP A 131 4.60 -0.80 -16.59
N ILE A 132 4.67 0.39 -16.01
CA ILE A 132 5.86 1.24 -16.21
C ILE A 132 7.09 0.66 -15.50
N VAL A 133 6.94 0.03 -14.32
CA VAL A 133 8.04 -0.71 -13.66
C VAL A 133 8.54 -1.83 -14.55
N LYS A 134 7.63 -2.65 -15.09
CA LYS A 134 7.98 -3.73 -16.02
C LYS A 134 8.69 -3.21 -17.27
N ASN A 135 8.17 -2.13 -17.86
CA ASN A 135 8.79 -1.50 -19.02
C ASN A 135 10.22 -1.02 -18.72
N TYR A 136 10.46 -0.36 -17.57
CA TYR A 136 11.79 0.13 -17.21
C TYR A 136 12.76 -1.00 -16.90
N ARG A 137 12.28 -2.10 -16.31
CA ARG A 137 13.06 -3.34 -16.13
C ARG A 137 13.53 -3.90 -17.46
N GLU A 138 12.63 -4.01 -18.44
CA GLU A 138 12.91 -4.60 -19.75
C GLU A 138 13.71 -3.66 -20.68
N SER A 139 13.45 -2.35 -20.63
CA SER A 139 14.05 -1.37 -21.55
C SER A 139 15.39 -0.80 -21.07
N TYR A 140 15.57 -0.66 -19.76
CA TYR A 140 16.74 0.00 -19.18
C TYR A 140 17.53 -0.88 -18.20
N GLY A 141 17.09 -2.12 -17.98
CA GLY A 141 17.79 -3.05 -17.10
C GLY A 141 17.66 -2.72 -15.60
N LEU A 142 16.73 -1.82 -15.21
CA LEU A 142 16.54 -1.50 -13.79
C LEU A 142 16.17 -2.75 -12.98
N HIS A 143 16.80 -2.92 -11.82
CA HIS A 143 16.37 -3.93 -10.86
C HIS A 143 15.12 -3.42 -10.13
N ALA A 144 13.96 -3.55 -10.76
CA ALA A 144 12.69 -3.05 -10.25
C ALA A 144 11.65 -4.16 -10.18
N SER A 145 11.07 -4.37 -8.99
CA SER A 145 10.10 -5.43 -8.70
C SER A 145 8.79 -4.85 -8.19
N SER A 146 7.66 -5.42 -8.65
CA SER A 146 6.32 -5.04 -8.17
C SER A 146 5.74 -6.11 -7.24
N GLY A 147 5.34 -5.73 -6.04
CA GLY A 147 4.58 -6.59 -5.15
C GLY A 147 3.07 -6.36 -5.33
N ILE A 148 2.35 -7.36 -5.85
CA ILE A 148 0.88 -7.36 -5.95
C ILE A 148 0.32 -7.81 -4.61
N LEU A 149 0.19 -6.85 -3.69
CA LEU A 149 -0.14 -7.15 -2.30
C LEU A 149 -1.64 -7.24 -2.10
N PHE A 150 -2.06 -8.29 -1.38
CA PHE A 150 -3.37 -8.37 -0.76
C PHE A 150 -3.40 -7.55 0.54
N ASN A 151 -4.51 -7.58 1.27
CA ASN A 151 -4.65 -6.73 2.45
C ASN A 151 -3.69 -7.17 3.56
N HIS A 152 -2.97 -6.22 4.14
CA HIS A 152 -2.05 -6.48 5.23
C HIS A 152 -2.27 -5.47 6.36
N GLU A 153 -2.34 -5.97 7.56
CA GLU A 153 -2.88 -5.27 8.71
C GLU A 153 -1.87 -5.22 9.87
N SER A 154 -2.01 -4.20 10.71
CA SER A 154 -1.23 -4.06 11.93
C SER A 154 -1.95 -3.13 12.92
N PRO A 155 -1.50 -3.03 14.18
CA PRO A 155 -1.99 -2.01 15.13
C PRO A 155 -1.86 -0.57 14.62
N ARG A 156 -1.03 -0.32 13.60
CA ARG A 156 -0.81 0.99 12.95
C ARG A 156 -1.63 1.21 11.68
N ARG A 157 -2.54 0.28 11.35
CA ARG A 157 -3.42 0.43 10.18
C ARG A 157 -4.22 1.74 10.27
N GLY A 158 -4.43 2.40 9.14
CA GLY A 158 -5.24 3.62 9.06
C GLY A 158 -6.66 3.41 9.57
N GLU A 159 -7.18 4.33 10.35
CA GLU A 159 -8.44 4.21 11.11
C GLU A 159 -9.70 4.07 10.24
N THR A 160 -9.63 4.48 8.98
CA THR A 160 -10.72 4.38 8.01
C THR A 160 -10.80 3.02 7.31
N PHE A 161 -9.76 2.19 7.42
CA PHE A 161 -9.77 0.83 6.88
C PHE A 161 -10.56 -0.13 7.75
N VAL A 162 -11.24 -1.09 7.11
CA VAL A 162 -12.29 -1.91 7.73
C VAL A 162 -11.84 -2.62 9.01
N THR A 163 -10.66 -3.21 9.04
CA THR A 163 -10.11 -3.92 10.21
C THR A 163 -9.92 -2.98 11.39
N ARG A 164 -9.26 -1.83 11.18
CA ARG A 164 -9.04 -0.84 12.23
C ARG A 164 -10.34 -0.13 12.63
N LYS A 165 -11.24 0.11 11.68
CA LYS A 165 -12.57 0.65 11.95
C LYS A 165 -13.35 -0.27 12.88
N ILE A 166 -13.32 -1.59 12.66
CA ILE A 166 -13.99 -2.58 13.50
C ILE A 166 -13.37 -2.57 14.91
N THR A 167 -12.06 -2.81 15.03
CA THR A 167 -11.42 -2.91 16.36
C THR A 167 -11.59 -1.64 17.17
N ARG A 168 -11.46 -0.46 16.57
CA ARG A 168 -11.63 0.82 17.23
C ARG A 168 -13.10 1.08 17.62
N GLY A 169 -14.04 0.79 16.70
CA GLY A 169 -15.46 0.96 16.97
C GLY A 169 -15.93 0.08 18.14
N LEU A 170 -15.52 -1.19 18.15
CA LEU A 170 -15.86 -2.12 19.23
C LEU A 170 -15.24 -1.70 20.57
N SER A 171 -13.98 -1.24 20.57
CA SER A 171 -13.36 -0.71 21.79
C SER A 171 -14.14 0.49 22.36
N ARG A 172 -14.60 1.41 21.48
CA ARG A 172 -15.41 2.56 21.91
C ARG A 172 -16.79 2.17 22.41
N ILE A 173 -17.42 1.17 21.80
CA ILE A 173 -18.70 0.62 22.28
C ILE A 173 -18.51 -0.01 23.67
N SER A 174 -17.43 -0.76 23.89
CA SER A 174 -17.17 -1.43 25.16
C SER A 174 -16.97 -0.48 26.34
N VAL A 175 -16.51 0.74 26.10
CA VAL A 175 -16.34 1.79 27.13
C VAL A 175 -17.48 2.81 27.16
N GLY A 176 -18.53 2.62 26.34
CA GLY A 176 -19.71 3.48 26.31
C GLY A 176 -19.53 4.82 25.56
N GLU A 177 -18.50 4.96 24.76
CA GLU A 177 -18.25 6.15 23.94
C GLU A 177 -18.98 6.13 22.58
N GLN A 178 -19.53 4.98 22.20
CA GLN A 178 -20.24 4.78 20.93
C GLN A 178 -21.29 3.68 21.11
N ASP A 179 -22.47 3.85 20.54
CA ASP A 179 -23.57 2.87 20.67
C ASP A 179 -23.60 1.86 19.51
N VAL A 180 -23.23 2.29 18.30
CA VAL A 180 -23.40 1.51 17.06
C VAL A 180 -22.15 1.61 16.17
N LEU A 181 -21.78 0.50 15.56
CA LEU A 181 -20.77 0.44 14.50
C LEU A 181 -21.44 0.15 13.15
N SER A 182 -21.46 1.16 12.28
CA SER A 182 -21.95 1.00 10.90
C SER A 182 -20.83 0.49 9.99
N LEU A 183 -21.08 -0.64 9.33
CA LEU A 183 -20.19 -1.26 8.36
C LEU A 183 -20.87 -1.27 6.97
N GLY A 184 -20.06 -1.37 5.91
CA GLY A 184 -20.55 -1.55 4.55
C GLY A 184 -20.95 -3.00 4.27
N ASN A 185 -20.61 -3.51 3.06
CA ASN A 185 -20.91 -4.88 2.68
C ASN A 185 -20.20 -5.89 3.59
N LEU A 186 -20.97 -6.56 4.45
CA LEU A 186 -20.47 -7.55 5.41
C LEU A 186 -20.03 -8.86 4.75
N ASP A 187 -20.54 -9.18 3.57
CA ASP A 187 -20.25 -10.44 2.86
C ASP A 187 -19.05 -10.28 1.91
N ALA A 188 -18.45 -9.08 1.85
CA ALA A 188 -17.22 -8.87 1.11
C ALA A 188 -16.07 -9.69 1.72
N ARG A 189 -15.48 -10.55 0.89
CA ARG A 189 -14.35 -11.41 1.29
C ARG A 189 -13.03 -10.72 1.00
N ARG A 190 -12.06 -10.90 1.91
CA ARG A 190 -10.71 -10.35 1.80
C ARG A 190 -9.70 -11.37 2.32
N ASP A 191 -8.53 -11.38 1.70
CA ASP A 191 -7.33 -12.00 2.25
C ASP A 191 -6.65 -10.96 3.13
N TRP A 192 -6.45 -11.26 4.41
CA TRP A 192 -5.79 -10.38 5.39
C TRP A 192 -4.58 -11.09 5.99
N GLY A 193 -3.40 -10.53 5.77
CA GLY A 193 -2.18 -10.97 6.40
C GLY A 193 -1.64 -9.97 7.42
N HIS A 194 -0.55 -10.31 8.08
CA HIS A 194 0.12 -9.39 9.00
C HIS A 194 1.19 -8.58 8.28
N ALA A 195 1.24 -7.27 8.52
CA ALA A 195 2.15 -6.36 7.80
C ALA A 195 3.64 -6.71 7.92
N LYS A 196 4.08 -7.38 8.99
CA LYS A 196 5.48 -7.84 9.13
C LYS A 196 5.87 -8.83 8.04
N ASP A 197 4.99 -9.80 7.74
CA ASP A 197 5.26 -10.83 6.75
C ASP A 197 5.35 -10.21 5.35
N PHE A 198 4.47 -9.22 5.09
CA PHE A 198 4.50 -8.49 3.82
C PHE A 198 5.75 -7.62 3.66
N VAL A 199 6.21 -6.97 4.74
CA VAL A 199 7.45 -6.18 4.72
C VAL A 199 8.67 -7.08 4.50
N GLU A 200 8.70 -8.26 5.12
CA GLU A 200 9.75 -9.25 4.87
C GLU A 200 9.74 -9.71 3.41
N ALA A 201 8.57 -9.98 2.84
CA ALA A 201 8.43 -10.30 1.42
C ALA A 201 8.92 -9.17 0.51
N MET A 202 8.60 -7.91 0.81
CA MET A 202 9.11 -6.74 0.06
C MET A 202 10.64 -6.71 0.03
N TRP A 203 11.28 -6.97 1.17
CA TRP A 203 12.73 -7.02 1.25
C TRP A 203 13.30 -8.22 0.47
N LEU A 204 12.73 -9.42 0.64
CA LEU A 204 13.15 -10.63 -0.06
C LEU A 204 13.05 -10.50 -1.58
N MET A 205 12.04 -9.80 -2.11
CA MET A 205 11.94 -9.51 -3.54
C MET A 205 13.16 -8.77 -4.09
N LEU A 206 13.66 -7.79 -3.33
CA LEU A 206 14.83 -7.01 -3.73
C LEU A 206 16.16 -7.77 -3.54
N GLN A 207 16.15 -8.88 -2.80
CA GLN A 207 17.37 -9.71 -2.62
C GLN A 207 17.54 -10.75 -3.75
N GLN A 208 16.56 -10.90 -4.64
CA GLN A 208 16.67 -11.83 -5.77
C GLN A 208 17.69 -11.34 -6.80
N ASP A 209 18.36 -12.26 -7.48
CA ASP A 209 19.33 -11.93 -8.53
C ASP A 209 18.69 -11.25 -9.74
N LYS A 210 17.43 -11.58 -10.02
CA LYS A 210 16.64 -11.01 -11.10
C LYS A 210 15.34 -10.39 -10.57
N PRO A 211 15.02 -9.17 -11.00
CA PRO A 211 13.77 -8.54 -10.62
C PRO A 211 12.58 -9.22 -11.30
N ASP A 212 11.49 -9.39 -10.57
CA ASP A 212 10.22 -9.90 -11.10
C ASP A 212 9.04 -9.30 -10.33
N ASP A 213 7.83 -9.69 -10.73
CA ASP A 213 6.59 -9.30 -10.06
C ASP A 213 6.08 -10.47 -9.22
N TYR A 214 5.53 -10.19 -8.04
CA TYR A 214 5.14 -11.21 -7.07
C TYR A 214 3.77 -10.95 -6.48
N VAL A 215 2.93 -11.98 -6.44
CA VAL A 215 1.67 -11.96 -5.67
C VAL A 215 1.96 -12.33 -4.22
N ILE A 216 1.58 -11.46 -3.29
CA ILE A 216 1.73 -11.71 -1.86
C ILE A 216 0.35 -11.72 -1.19
N ALA A 217 -0.03 -12.91 -0.71
CA ALA A 217 -1.30 -13.19 -0.04
C ALA A 217 -1.11 -14.29 1.00
N THR A 218 -2.08 -14.45 1.91
CA THR A 218 -2.09 -15.59 2.85
C THR A 218 -2.65 -16.86 2.20
N GLY A 219 -3.43 -16.71 1.13
CA GLY A 219 -4.18 -17.79 0.48
C GLY A 219 -5.51 -18.10 1.14
N GLU A 220 -5.86 -17.41 2.23
CA GLU A 220 -7.13 -17.58 2.94
C GLU A 220 -7.98 -16.32 2.88
N GLN A 221 -9.30 -16.50 2.77
CA GLN A 221 -10.24 -15.40 2.68
C GLN A 221 -11.30 -15.47 3.77
N TYR A 222 -11.53 -14.35 4.43
CA TYR A 222 -12.58 -14.16 5.42
C TYR A 222 -13.52 -13.03 4.99
N SER A 223 -14.79 -13.12 5.40
CA SER A 223 -15.73 -12.03 5.19
C SER A 223 -15.54 -10.92 6.24
N VAL A 224 -16.02 -9.72 5.94
CA VAL A 224 -16.10 -8.64 6.93
C VAL A 224 -16.99 -9.06 8.11
N ARG A 225 -18.02 -9.87 7.84
CA ARG A 225 -18.90 -10.46 8.85
C ARG A 225 -18.10 -11.35 9.81
N ASP A 226 -17.32 -12.31 9.30
CA ASP A 226 -16.50 -13.20 10.13
C ASP A 226 -15.57 -12.41 11.04
N LEU A 227 -14.85 -11.43 10.48
CA LEU A 227 -13.97 -10.57 11.26
C LEU A 227 -14.72 -9.78 12.34
N SER A 228 -15.92 -9.26 12.05
CA SER A 228 -16.71 -8.53 13.02
C SER A 228 -17.24 -9.43 14.15
N LEU A 229 -17.63 -10.67 13.83
CA LEU A 229 -18.17 -11.64 14.79
C LEU A 229 -17.10 -12.24 15.71
N ILE A 230 -15.88 -12.46 15.25
CA ILE A 230 -14.76 -12.92 16.09
C ILE A 230 -14.60 -12.01 17.33
N HIS A 231 -14.78 -10.71 17.15
CA HIS A 231 -14.66 -9.73 18.24
C HIS A 231 -15.93 -9.58 19.10
N ILE A 232 -17.08 -10.12 18.65
CA ILE A 232 -18.36 -10.06 19.37
C ILE A 232 -18.55 -11.30 20.26
N SER A 233 -18.04 -12.44 19.88
CA SER A 233 -18.17 -13.71 20.58
C SER A 233 -17.27 -13.85 21.81
N GLU A 234 -16.33 -12.97 22.05
CA GLU A 234 -15.62 -12.86 23.31
C GLU A 234 -16.57 -12.27 24.38
N PRO A 235 -16.67 -12.85 25.60
CA PRO A 235 -17.84 -12.72 26.50
C PRO A 235 -17.88 -11.41 27.30
N THR A 236 -17.81 -10.26 26.67
CA THR A 236 -17.91 -8.98 27.36
C THR A 236 -18.90 -8.03 26.69
N ARG A 237 -20.20 -8.22 26.98
CA ARG A 237 -21.37 -7.41 26.61
C ARG A 237 -21.93 -7.61 25.19
N PRO A 238 -23.25 -7.61 25.03
CA PRO A 238 -23.90 -7.63 23.72
C PRO A 238 -23.57 -6.35 22.96
N LEU A 239 -22.89 -6.51 21.81
CA LEU A 239 -22.58 -5.44 20.90
C LEU A 239 -23.66 -5.43 19.80
N TYR A 240 -24.32 -4.30 19.61
CA TYR A 240 -25.28 -4.12 18.53
C TYR A 240 -24.56 -3.72 17.24
N ILE A 241 -24.67 -4.53 16.20
CA ILE A 241 -24.26 -4.19 14.83
C ILE A 241 -25.51 -3.81 14.06
N SER A 242 -25.59 -2.59 13.54
CA SER A 242 -26.64 -2.19 12.61
C SER A 242 -26.20 -2.47 11.19
N TYR A 243 -27.09 -3.07 10.40
CA TYR A 243 -26.90 -3.42 8.99
C TYR A 243 -27.37 -2.30 8.08
#